data_dbf84afba81e8b6d193bdf8b69a9874b
#
_entry.id   dbf84afba81e8b6d193bdf8b69a9874b
#
_cell.length_a   1.000
_cell.length_b   1.000
_cell.length_c   1.000
_cell.angle_alpha   90.00
_cell.angle_beta   90.00
_cell.angle_gamma   90.00
#
_symmetry.space_group_name_H-M   'P 1'
#
loop_
_entity.id
_entity.type
_entity.pdbx_description
1 polymer ?
#
loop_
_entity_poly.entity_id
_entity_poly.type
_entity_poly.pdbx_seq_one_letter_code
_entity_poly.pdbx_strand_id
1 'polypeptide(L)'
;MISSSSKFFIILSCLLITMFAWSYLAKVDITFKAPGHVETQSNSTTIDTMVDGQIETVSIREGDIVQKGDTVVVINPGVGYEKYNVIANINGRVQSLNYKNPGAVVKKGEPILTIVPEDQKMVVMGKLTVADRGYVKKGNIAKVKLANQDQIRFGPITGTISNISPDVVYSQTGTYYEIEVTLEQQKFTSNTMEYVLVPGISVEVYILTGNRTVLSYITSPFHNSLGQALQER
;
A
#
# COMPACT_ATOMS: atom_id res chain seq x y z
N MET A 1 -52.73 -29.98 30.49
CA MET A 1 -52.88 -29.11 29.30
C MET A 1 -52.15 -27.83 29.58
N ILE A 2 -51.09 -27.55 28.81
CA ILE A 2 -50.35 -26.29 28.94
C ILE A 2 -51.22 -25.17 28.38
N SER A 3 -51.49 -24.15 29.21
CA SER A 3 -52.29 -22.98 28.84
C SER A 3 -51.73 -22.31 27.61
N SER A 4 -52.58 -21.73 26.75
CA SER A 4 -52.10 -20.97 25.57
C SER A 4 -51.13 -19.86 25.93
N SER A 5 -51.27 -19.22 27.09
CA SER A 5 -50.33 -18.23 27.63
C SER A 5 -48.96 -18.85 27.94
N SER A 6 -48.90 -20.07 28.54
CA SER A 6 -47.63 -20.74 28.79
C SER A 6 -46.92 -21.11 27.52
N LYS A 7 -47.62 -21.54 26.47
CA LYS A 7 -47.03 -21.82 25.16
C LYS A 7 -46.38 -20.55 24.53
N PHE A 8 -47.06 -19.42 24.64
CA PHE A 8 -46.55 -18.13 24.17
C PHE A 8 -45.28 -17.75 24.92
N PHE A 9 -45.24 -17.85 26.25
CA PHE A 9 -44.01 -17.54 27.02
C PHE A 9 -42.85 -18.51 26.74
N ILE A 10 -43.13 -19.78 26.49
CA ILE A 10 -42.09 -20.78 26.12
C ILE A 10 -41.51 -20.40 24.73
N ILE A 11 -42.36 -20.08 23.74
CA ILE A 11 -41.93 -19.70 22.41
C ILE A 11 -41.10 -18.40 22.48
N LEU A 12 -41.55 -17.40 23.24
CA LEU A 12 -40.85 -16.13 23.42
C LEU A 12 -39.47 -16.34 24.11
N SER A 13 -39.43 -17.17 25.14
CA SER A 13 -38.19 -17.50 25.85
C SER A 13 -37.21 -18.23 24.92
N CYS A 14 -37.68 -19.18 24.13
CA CYS A 14 -36.88 -19.93 23.18
C CYS A 14 -36.28 -18.98 22.09
N LEU A 15 -37.10 -18.05 21.63
CA LEU A 15 -36.69 -17.03 20.64
C LEU A 15 -35.60 -16.09 21.21
N LEU A 16 -35.79 -15.63 22.46
CA LEU A 16 -34.79 -14.79 23.13
C LEU A 16 -33.46 -15.55 23.33
N ILE A 17 -33.52 -16.81 23.78
CA ILE A 17 -32.31 -17.64 23.96
C ILE A 17 -31.58 -17.82 22.61
N THR A 18 -32.34 -18.10 21.55
CA THR A 18 -31.75 -18.27 20.21
C THR A 18 -31.11 -16.97 19.72
N MET A 19 -31.78 -15.83 19.96
CA MET A 19 -31.24 -14.51 19.61
C MET A 19 -29.96 -14.18 20.39
N PHE A 20 -29.90 -14.48 21.68
CA PHE A 20 -28.70 -14.30 22.49
C PHE A 20 -27.56 -15.22 22.03
N ALA A 21 -27.84 -16.49 21.76
CA ALA A 21 -26.87 -17.45 21.25
C ALA A 21 -26.34 -17.00 19.89
N TRP A 22 -27.21 -16.53 18.99
CA TRP A 22 -26.81 -16.00 17.70
C TRP A 22 -25.93 -14.73 17.86
N SER A 23 -26.31 -13.80 18.75
CA SER A 23 -25.55 -12.56 19.00
C SER A 23 -24.15 -12.82 19.57
N TYR A 24 -23.96 -13.93 20.30
CA TYR A 24 -22.65 -14.36 20.78
C TYR A 24 -21.78 -14.97 19.68
N LEU A 25 -22.37 -15.71 18.75
CA LEU A 25 -21.68 -16.37 17.64
C LEU A 25 -21.42 -15.43 16.45
N ALA A 26 -22.31 -14.49 16.22
CA ALA A 26 -22.20 -13.55 15.11
C ALA A 26 -21.05 -12.56 15.35
N LYS A 27 -20.11 -12.50 14.39
CA LYS A 27 -18.95 -11.62 14.40
C LYS A 27 -19.12 -10.52 13.36
N VAL A 28 -18.78 -9.31 13.72
CA VAL A 28 -18.74 -8.15 12.84
C VAL A 28 -17.29 -7.67 12.71
N ASP A 29 -16.84 -7.45 11.48
CA ASP A 29 -15.50 -6.96 11.20
C ASP A 29 -15.36 -5.51 11.64
N ILE A 30 -14.26 -5.21 12.34
CA ILE A 30 -13.87 -3.85 12.66
C ILE A 30 -13.02 -3.34 11.51
N THR A 31 -13.50 -2.30 10.85
CA THR A 31 -12.80 -1.68 9.73
C THR A 31 -12.49 -0.23 10.02
N PHE A 32 -11.26 0.18 9.71
CA PHE A 32 -10.84 1.59 9.71
C PHE A 32 -10.73 2.06 8.26
N LYS A 33 -11.23 3.27 8.00
CA LYS A 33 -11.23 3.87 6.68
C LYS A 33 -10.09 4.88 6.57
N ALA A 34 -9.25 4.72 5.55
CA ALA A 34 -8.17 5.64 5.23
C ALA A 34 -8.30 6.08 3.76
N PRO A 35 -8.42 7.39 3.47
CA PRO A 35 -8.31 7.88 2.11
C PRO A 35 -6.88 7.67 1.61
N GLY A 36 -6.74 7.37 0.32
CA GLY A 36 -5.43 7.12 -0.28
C GLY A 36 -5.43 7.35 -1.78
N HIS A 37 -4.30 7.11 -2.38
CA HIS A 37 -4.10 7.15 -3.82
C HIS A 37 -3.15 6.04 -4.27
N VAL A 38 -3.27 5.68 -5.53
CA VAL A 38 -2.40 4.70 -6.15
C VAL A 38 -1.08 5.36 -6.51
N GLU A 39 0.02 4.73 -6.14
CA GLU A 39 1.37 5.12 -6.55
C GLU A 39 2.10 3.93 -7.15
N THR A 40 3.13 4.23 -7.90
CA THR A 40 4.06 3.22 -8.37
C THR A 40 5.02 2.88 -7.24
N GLN A 41 5.19 1.61 -6.93
CA GLN A 41 6.28 1.17 -6.07
C GLN A 41 7.61 1.45 -6.78
N SER A 42 8.09 2.70 -6.65
CA SER A 42 9.27 3.17 -7.36
C SER A 42 10.51 2.59 -6.70
N ASN A 43 11.11 1.62 -7.37
CA ASN A 43 12.45 1.15 -7.08
C ASN A 43 13.41 1.59 -8.19
N SER A 44 13.32 2.86 -8.62
CA SER A 44 14.29 3.41 -9.56
C SER A 44 15.69 3.32 -8.95
N THR A 45 16.64 2.86 -9.74
CA THR A 45 18.03 2.75 -9.32
C THR A 45 18.88 3.69 -10.14
N THR A 46 19.60 4.57 -9.45
CA THR A 46 20.63 5.40 -10.08
C THR A 46 21.95 4.64 -10.07
N ILE A 47 22.64 4.65 -11.19
CA ILE A 47 23.96 4.05 -11.35
C ILE A 47 25.00 5.16 -11.44
N ASP A 48 25.93 5.15 -10.50
CA ASP A 48 27.01 6.11 -10.41
C ASP A 48 28.31 5.49 -10.95
N THR A 49 29.23 6.34 -11.46
CA THR A 49 30.56 5.84 -11.83
C THR A 49 31.43 5.58 -10.59
N MET A 50 32.25 4.51 -10.65
CA MET A 50 33.20 4.19 -9.58
C MET A 50 34.61 4.68 -9.86
N VAL A 51 34.84 5.27 -11.04
CA VAL A 51 36.16 5.75 -11.49
C VAL A 51 36.06 7.14 -12.09
N ASP A 52 37.18 7.89 -12.01
CA ASP A 52 37.35 9.12 -12.76
C ASP A 52 37.76 8.76 -14.20
N GLY A 53 37.30 9.51 -15.18
CA GLY A 53 37.71 9.25 -16.55
C GLY A 53 36.90 9.99 -17.60
N GLN A 54 37.17 9.70 -18.85
CA GLN A 54 36.42 10.23 -19.99
C GLN A 54 35.50 9.16 -20.56
N ILE A 55 34.24 9.52 -20.83
CA ILE A 55 33.28 8.63 -21.48
C ILE A 55 33.76 8.36 -22.91
N GLU A 56 34.04 7.11 -23.22
CA GLU A 56 34.47 6.66 -24.53
C GLU A 56 33.27 6.31 -25.43
N THR A 57 32.33 5.56 -24.90
CA THR A 57 31.11 5.13 -25.61
C THR A 57 29.90 5.16 -24.71
N VAL A 58 28.77 5.55 -25.30
CA VAL A 58 27.43 5.44 -24.71
C VAL A 58 26.61 4.51 -25.60
N SER A 59 26.24 3.34 -25.12
CA SER A 59 25.59 2.29 -25.91
C SER A 59 24.09 2.35 -25.88
N ILE A 60 23.50 3.22 -25.07
CA ILE A 60 22.06 3.30 -24.80
C ILE A 60 21.52 4.72 -24.93
N ARG A 61 20.20 4.84 -25.02
CA ARG A 61 19.45 6.11 -25.03
C ARG A 61 18.37 6.11 -23.94
N GLU A 62 17.89 7.30 -23.60
CA GLU A 62 16.69 7.44 -22.76
C GLU A 62 15.50 6.74 -23.43
N GLY A 63 14.78 5.91 -22.65
CA GLY A 63 13.68 5.11 -23.13
C GLY A 63 14.04 3.68 -23.53
N ASP A 64 15.32 3.34 -23.70
CA ASP A 64 15.74 1.98 -24.04
C ASP A 64 15.51 1.01 -22.88
N ILE A 65 15.24 -0.24 -23.22
CA ILE A 65 15.14 -1.36 -22.29
C ILE A 65 16.51 -1.98 -22.14
N VAL A 66 16.94 -2.16 -20.89
CA VAL A 66 18.21 -2.79 -20.53
C VAL A 66 18.01 -3.99 -19.63
N GLN A 67 18.88 -4.98 -19.77
CA GLN A 67 18.92 -6.14 -18.89
C GLN A 67 20.07 -6.00 -17.89
N LYS A 68 19.89 -6.64 -16.73
CA LYS A 68 20.95 -6.70 -15.73
C LYS A 68 22.20 -7.33 -16.32
N GLY A 69 23.32 -6.61 -16.26
CA GLY A 69 24.60 -7.02 -16.82
C GLY A 69 24.95 -6.36 -18.15
N ASP A 70 24.01 -5.66 -18.80
CA ASP A 70 24.30 -4.93 -20.04
C ASP A 70 25.26 -3.79 -19.79
N THR A 71 26.28 -3.66 -20.66
CA THR A 71 27.20 -2.51 -20.63
C THR A 71 26.51 -1.30 -21.25
N VAL A 72 26.32 -0.27 -20.44
CA VAL A 72 25.56 0.93 -20.80
C VAL A 72 26.48 2.09 -21.20
N VAL A 73 27.60 2.25 -20.52
CA VAL A 73 28.61 3.27 -20.78
C VAL A 73 30.01 2.69 -20.58
N VAL A 74 30.95 3.06 -21.40
CA VAL A 74 32.37 2.71 -21.23
C VAL A 74 33.15 3.97 -20.90
N ILE A 75 33.90 3.92 -19.81
CA ILE A 75 34.74 5.02 -19.31
C ILE A 75 36.20 4.63 -19.46
N ASN A 76 37.02 5.55 -20.00
CA ASN A 76 38.44 5.43 -20.09
C ASN A 76 39.09 6.25 -18.96
N PRO A 77 39.70 5.59 -17.95
CA PRO A 77 40.33 6.28 -16.83
C PRO A 77 41.67 6.93 -17.17
N GLY A 78 42.20 6.68 -18.36
CA GLY A 78 43.48 7.23 -18.82
C GLY A 78 44.53 6.18 -19.09
N VAL A 79 45.76 6.65 -19.41
CA VAL A 79 46.88 5.78 -19.80
C VAL A 79 47.31 4.88 -18.66
N GLY A 80 47.41 3.59 -18.94
CA GLY A 80 47.84 2.54 -17.97
C GLY A 80 46.72 1.92 -17.15
N TYR A 81 45.47 2.29 -17.36
CA TYR A 81 44.31 1.70 -16.71
C TYR A 81 43.40 0.98 -17.73
N GLU A 82 42.75 -0.10 -17.27
CA GLU A 82 41.76 -0.78 -18.09
C GLU A 82 40.49 0.06 -18.18
N LYS A 83 39.76 -0.07 -19.32
CA LYS A 83 38.47 0.59 -19.50
C LYS A 83 37.45 0.08 -18.47
N TYR A 84 36.72 0.99 -17.89
CA TYR A 84 35.70 0.68 -16.93
C TYR A 84 34.31 0.63 -17.62
N ASN A 85 33.64 -0.53 -17.51
CA ASN A 85 32.31 -0.74 -18.03
C ASN A 85 31.28 -0.45 -16.95
N VAL A 86 30.47 0.56 -17.16
CA VAL A 86 29.26 0.81 -16.35
C VAL A 86 28.21 -0.17 -16.83
N ILE A 87 27.72 -1.02 -15.92
CA ILE A 87 26.73 -2.06 -16.23
C ILE A 87 25.39 -1.78 -15.56
N ALA A 88 24.31 -2.17 -16.22
CA ALA A 88 22.97 -2.14 -15.64
C ALA A 88 22.90 -3.16 -14.48
N ASN A 89 22.48 -2.71 -13.30
CA ASN A 89 22.37 -3.57 -12.12
C ASN A 89 20.99 -4.20 -11.95
N ILE A 90 19.99 -3.73 -12.70
CA ILE A 90 18.60 -4.24 -12.75
C ILE A 90 18.09 -4.29 -14.18
N ASN A 91 17.06 -5.11 -14.42
CA ASN A 91 16.29 -5.05 -15.66
C ASN A 91 15.32 -3.86 -15.61
N GLY A 92 15.19 -3.10 -16.68
CA GLY A 92 14.28 -1.97 -16.68
C GLY A 92 14.47 -1.07 -17.89
N ARG A 93 13.81 0.08 -17.82
CA ARG A 93 13.89 1.14 -18.84
C ARG A 93 14.75 2.29 -18.34
N VAL A 94 15.60 2.82 -19.21
CA VAL A 94 16.40 4.02 -18.93
C VAL A 94 15.47 5.22 -18.81
N GLN A 95 15.36 5.78 -17.63
CA GLN A 95 14.53 6.97 -17.37
C GLN A 95 15.28 8.25 -17.72
N SER A 96 16.54 8.34 -17.30
CA SER A 96 17.39 9.50 -17.57
C SER A 96 18.83 9.08 -17.79
N LEU A 97 19.50 9.81 -18.68
CA LEU A 97 20.91 9.64 -19.01
C LEU A 97 21.60 11.00 -18.92
N ASN A 98 22.47 11.17 -17.92
CA ASN A 98 23.13 12.45 -17.66
C ASN A 98 24.17 12.80 -18.72
N TYR A 99 24.78 11.79 -19.34
CA TYR A 99 25.80 11.94 -20.36
C TYR A 99 25.36 11.23 -21.64
N LYS A 100 24.89 12.01 -22.63
CA LYS A 100 24.32 11.47 -23.87
C LYS A 100 25.35 11.25 -24.97
N ASN A 101 26.52 11.91 -24.86
CA ASN A 101 27.57 11.90 -25.88
C ASN A 101 28.91 11.46 -25.33
N PRO A 102 29.73 10.77 -26.13
CA PRO A 102 31.14 10.50 -25.79
C PRO A 102 31.94 11.79 -25.62
N GLY A 103 33.02 11.68 -24.85
CA GLY A 103 33.96 12.79 -24.63
C GLY A 103 33.78 13.55 -23.33
N ALA A 104 32.67 13.39 -22.63
CA ALA A 104 32.46 14.01 -21.33
C ALA A 104 33.42 13.41 -20.27
N VAL A 105 33.91 14.26 -19.36
CA VAL A 105 34.75 13.85 -18.22
C VAL A 105 33.82 13.68 -17.02
N VAL A 106 33.97 12.53 -16.33
CA VAL A 106 33.18 12.16 -15.17
C VAL A 106 34.09 11.89 -13.97
N LYS A 107 33.58 12.14 -12.78
CA LYS A 107 34.26 11.88 -11.52
C LYS A 107 33.58 10.73 -10.77
N LYS A 108 34.37 10.02 -9.99
CA LYS A 108 33.86 8.97 -9.12
C LYS A 108 32.72 9.47 -8.24
N GLY A 109 31.61 8.72 -8.24
CA GLY A 109 30.39 9.06 -7.51
C GLY A 109 29.42 9.97 -8.28
N GLU A 110 29.72 10.34 -9.53
CA GLU A 110 28.75 11.06 -10.36
C GLU A 110 27.71 10.11 -10.95
N PRO A 111 26.41 10.51 -10.92
CA PRO A 111 25.34 9.71 -11.47
C PRO A 111 25.41 9.70 -13.03
N ILE A 112 25.40 8.51 -13.59
CA ILE A 112 25.45 8.29 -15.05
C ILE A 112 24.06 8.15 -15.62
N LEU A 113 23.24 7.27 -15.03
CA LEU A 113 21.88 7.01 -15.51
C LEU A 113 20.98 6.53 -14.38
N THR A 114 19.67 6.66 -14.62
CA THR A 114 18.62 6.09 -13.73
C THR A 114 17.84 5.07 -14.53
N ILE A 115 17.70 3.86 -13.96
CA ILE A 115 16.88 2.77 -14.50
C ILE A 115 15.64 2.59 -13.66
N VAL A 116 14.50 2.45 -14.31
CA VAL A 116 13.21 2.13 -13.69
C VAL A 116 12.81 0.72 -14.10
N PRO A 117 12.50 -0.19 -13.16
CA PRO A 117 12.04 -1.53 -13.50
C PRO A 117 10.78 -1.49 -14.37
N GLU A 118 10.65 -2.38 -15.35
CA GLU A 118 9.44 -2.47 -16.18
C GLU A 118 8.26 -3.05 -15.39
N ASP A 119 8.52 -3.97 -14.48
CA ASP A 119 7.51 -4.59 -13.63
C ASP A 119 7.17 -3.70 -12.41
N GLN A 120 6.70 -2.49 -12.68
CA GLN A 120 6.27 -1.59 -11.63
C GLN A 120 4.95 -2.07 -11.04
N LYS A 121 5.00 -2.59 -9.83
CA LYS A 121 3.78 -2.88 -9.06
C LYS A 121 3.18 -1.56 -8.55
N MET A 122 1.87 -1.44 -8.69
CA MET A 122 1.14 -0.37 -8.05
C MET A 122 0.91 -0.72 -6.59
N VAL A 123 1.11 0.25 -5.72
CA VAL A 123 0.79 0.21 -4.30
C VAL A 123 -0.20 1.32 -3.99
N VAL A 124 -0.85 1.22 -2.85
CA VAL A 124 -1.73 2.29 -2.37
C VAL A 124 -1.10 2.95 -1.17
N MET A 125 -0.90 4.26 -1.28
CA MET A 125 -0.51 5.11 -0.17
C MET A 125 -1.77 5.66 0.47
N GLY A 126 -2.00 5.28 1.73
CA GLY A 126 -3.18 5.67 2.50
C GLY A 126 -2.81 6.59 3.67
N LYS A 127 -3.75 7.45 4.06
CA LYS A 127 -3.61 8.39 5.18
C LYS A 127 -4.42 7.88 6.37
N LEU A 128 -3.74 7.29 7.35
CA LEU A 128 -4.34 6.77 8.56
C LEU A 128 -4.40 7.86 9.63
N THR A 129 -5.54 8.03 10.29
CA THR A 129 -5.67 9.02 11.37
C THR A 129 -4.80 8.64 12.56
N VAL A 130 -4.36 9.63 13.34
CA VAL A 130 -3.55 9.40 14.55
C VAL A 130 -4.32 8.56 15.56
N ALA A 131 -5.64 8.74 15.66
CA ALA A 131 -6.50 7.99 16.58
C ALA A 131 -6.54 6.48 16.25
N ASP A 132 -6.47 6.13 14.98
CA ASP A 132 -6.61 4.75 14.51
C ASP A 132 -5.26 4.00 14.47
N ARG A 133 -4.14 4.73 14.59
CA ARG A 133 -2.79 4.17 14.51
C ARG A 133 -2.53 3.00 15.46
N GLY A 134 -3.09 3.06 16.67
CA GLY A 134 -2.91 2.02 17.70
C GLY A 134 -3.55 0.69 17.34
N TYR A 135 -4.53 0.67 16.45
CA TYR A 135 -5.28 -0.53 16.08
C TYR A 135 -4.75 -1.18 14.79
N VAL A 136 -4.06 -0.42 13.95
CA VAL A 136 -3.57 -0.88 12.65
C VAL A 136 -2.14 -1.38 12.76
N LYS A 137 -1.88 -2.58 12.21
CA LYS A 137 -0.57 -3.25 12.22
C LYS A 137 -0.16 -3.66 10.81
N LYS A 138 1.15 -3.73 10.59
CA LYS A 138 1.72 -4.37 9.39
C LYS A 138 1.19 -5.81 9.29
N GLY A 139 0.77 -6.21 8.09
CA GLY A 139 0.15 -7.51 7.83
C GLY A 139 -1.38 -7.52 7.95
N ASN A 140 -2.04 -6.42 8.40
CA ASN A 140 -3.49 -6.36 8.35
C ASN A 140 -3.99 -6.41 6.90
N ILE A 141 -5.09 -7.13 6.69
CA ILE A 141 -5.77 -7.18 5.40
C ILE A 141 -6.48 -5.85 5.17
N ALA A 142 -6.37 -5.34 3.96
CA ALA A 142 -7.05 -4.13 3.52
C ALA A 142 -7.88 -4.40 2.27
N LYS A 143 -9.07 -3.85 2.21
CA LYS A 143 -9.92 -3.83 1.00
C LYS A 143 -9.87 -2.44 0.41
N VAL A 144 -9.37 -2.34 -0.81
CA VAL A 144 -9.22 -1.08 -1.53
C VAL A 144 -10.37 -0.91 -2.51
N LYS A 145 -11.04 0.24 -2.48
CA LYS A 145 -12.13 0.62 -3.39
C LYS A 145 -11.79 1.94 -4.08
N LEU A 146 -12.31 2.17 -5.26
CA LEU A 146 -12.24 3.47 -5.92
C LEU A 146 -12.96 4.53 -5.06
N ALA A 147 -12.42 5.76 -5.00
CA ALA A 147 -13.03 6.85 -4.23
C ALA A 147 -14.12 7.62 -4.99
N ASN A 148 -14.34 7.29 -6.26
CA ASN A 148 -15.31 7.92 -7.16
C ASN A 148 -16.65 7.13 -7.23
N GLN A 149 -17.57 7.60 -8.07
CA GLN A 149 -18.87 6.94 -8.28
C GLN A 149 -18.75 5.52 -8.88
N ASP A 150 -17.59 5.16 -9.45
CA ASP A 150 -17.34 3.84 -10.02
C ASP A 150 -17.13 2.76 -8.96
N GLN A 151 -16.95 3.12 -7.67
CA GLN A 151 -16.85 2.13 -6.59
C GLN A 151 -18.02 1.15 -6.51
N ILE A 152 -19.18 1.52 -7.05
CA ILE A 152 -20.38 0.68 -7.08
C ILE A 152 -20.28 -0.37 -8.20
N ARG A 153 -19.54 -0.06 -9.27
CA ARG A 153 -19.40 -0.91 -10.46
C ARG A 153 -18.30 -1.94 -10.31
N PHE A 154 -17.24 -1.60 -9.56
CA PHE A 154 -16.06 -2.45 -9.39
C PHE A 154 -16.00 -3.02 -7.99
N GLY A 155 -15.67 -4.31 -7.90
CA GLY A 155 -15.40 -4.97 -6.62
C GLY A 155 -14.15 -4.39 -5.93
N PRO A 156 -14.01 -4.58 -4.61
CA PRO A 156 -12.80 -4.18 -3.91
C PRO A 156 -11.61 -5.05 -4.32
N ILE A 157 -10.42 -4.47 -4.38
CA ILE A 157 -9.17 -5.23 -4.45
C ILE A 157 -8.71 -5.54 -3.03
N THR A 158 -8.33 -6.79 -2.79
CA THR A 158 -7.67 -7.19 -1.55
C THR A 158 -6.20 -6.82 -1.60
N GLY A 159 -5.69 -6.35 -0.48
CA GLY A 159 -4.28 -6.06 -0.29
C GLY A 159 -3.88 -6.27 1.16
N THR A 160 -2.61 -6.07 1.44
CA THR A 160 -2.02 -6.21 2.78
C THR A 160 -1.20 -4.98 3.10
N ILE A 161 -1.28 -4.49 4.33
CA ILE A 161 -0.43 -3.39 4.79
C ILE A 161 1.02 -3.87 4.83
N SER A 162 1.83 -3.36 3.92
CA SER A 162 3.26 -3.68 3.81
C SER A 162 4.11 -2.83 4.73
N ASN A 163 3.73 -1.55 4.90
CA ASN A 163 4.45 -0.62 5.73
C ASN A 163 3.52 0.40 6.40
N ILE A 164 3.98 0.94 7.53
CA ILE A 164 3.33 2.06 8.23
C ILE A 164 4.45 3.01 8.62
N SER A 165 4.31 4.29 8.27
CA SER A 165 5.29 5.31 8.64
C SER A 165 5.54 5.30 10.16
N PRO A 166 6.80 5.33 10.61
CA PRO A 166 7.13 5.43 12.02
C PRO A 166 6.73 6.80 12.58
N ASP A 167 6.81 7.85 11.76
CA ASP A 167 6.55 9.22 12.15
C ASP A 167 5.27 9.75 11.53
N VAL A 168 4.73 10.78 12.17
CA VAL A 168 3.54 11.51 11.75
C VAL A 168 3.89 12.48 10.63
N VAL A 169 3.09 12.48 9.58
CA VAL A 169 3.17 13.46 8.49
C VAL A 169 2.26 14.64 8.80
N TYR A 170 2.84 15.84 8.79
CA TYR A 170 2.11 17.09 8.96
C TYR A 170 1.68 17.63 7.59
N SER A 171 0.40 17.89 7.41
CA SER A 171 -0.16 18.47 6.19
C SER A 171 -1.08 19.63 6.53
N GLN A 172 -1.38 20.47 5.53
CA GLN A 172 -2.37 21.56 5.68
C GLN A 172 -3.76 21.04 6.05
N THR A 173 -4.07 19.78 5.71
CA THR A 173 -5.37 19.12 5.99
C THR A 173 -5.39 18.35 7.30
N GLY A 174 -4.29 18.34 8.07
CA GLY A 174 -4.18 17.63 9.34
C GLY A 174 -2.98 16.70 9.43
N THR A 175 -2.91 16.00 10.54
CA THR A 175 -1.84 15.07 10.90
C THR A 175 -2.28 13.64 10.64
N TYR A 176 -1.45 12.84 9.97
CA TYR A 176 -1.75 11.44 9.67
C TYR A 176 -0.49 10.57 9.65
N TYR A 177 -0.67 9.28 9.77
CA TYR A 177 0.36 8.29 9.46
C TYR A 177 0.18 7.81 8.03
N GLU A 178 1.27 7.67 7.31
CA GLU A 178 1.27 7.10 5.98
C GLU A 178 1.32 5.58 6.06
N ILE A 179 0.44 4.92 5.33
CA ILE A 179 0.40 3.47 5.21
C ILE A 179 0.59 3.07 3.76
N GLU A 180 1.40 2.04 3.54
CA GLU A 180 1.58 1.43 2.24
C GLU A 180 0.82 0.10 2.20
N VAL A 181 -0.01 -0.08 1.18
CA VAL A 181 -0.77 -1.29 0.95
C VAL A 181 -0.32 -1.94 -0.35
N THR A 182 0.23 -3.13 -0.25
CA THR A 182 0.54 -3.97 -1.40
C THR A 182 -0.71 -4.67 -1.87
N LEU A 183 -1.02 -4.58 -3.16
CA LEU A 183 -2.23 -5.12 -3.77
C LEU A 183 -1.97 -6.53 -4.31
N GLU A 184 -2.94 -7.43 -4.16
CA GLU A 184 -2.89 -8.77 -4.77
C GLU A 184 -3.15 -8.73 -6.28
N GLN A 185 -3.90 -7.73 -6.74
CA GLN A 185 -4.25 -7.55 -8.15
C GLN A 185 -3.96 -6.12 -8.58
N GLN A 186 -3.51 -5.94 -9.82
CA GLN A 186 -3.16 -4.63 -10.39
C GLN A 186 -4.31 -4.02 -11.20
N LYS A 187 -5.53 -4.53 -11.05
CA LYS A 187 -6.74 -4.06 -11.74
C LYS A 187 -7.97 -4.29 -10.89
N PHE A 188 -8.94 -3.38 -10.99
CA PHE A 188 -10.29 -3.60 -10.50
C PHE A 188 -11.09 -4.37 -11.55
N THR A 189 -11.86 -5.35 -11.11
CA THR A 189 -12.66 -6.19 -12.00
C THR A 189 -14.14 -6.05 -11.66
N SER A 190 -14.95 -5.92 -12.69
CA SER A 190 -16.41 -6.04 -12.67
C SER A 190 -16.83 -7.18 -13.57
N ASN A 191 -18.11 -7.56 -13.56
CA ASN A 191 -18.62 -8.64 -14.40
C ASN A 191 -18.35 -8.45 -15.91
N THR A 192 -18.19 -7.19 -16.36
CA THR A 192 -18.06 -6.86 -17.80
C THR A 192 -16.89 -5.94 -18.13
N MET A 193 -16.22 -5.38 -17.13
CA MET A 193 -15.17 -4.37 -17.33
C MET A 193 -13.98 -4.60 -16.40
N GLU A 194 -12.80 -4.25 -16.88
CA GLU A 194 -11.56 -4.18 -16.13
C GLU A 194 -11.10 -2.73 -16.07
N TYR A 195 -10.67 -2.29 -14.91
CA TYR A 195 -10.09 -0.97 -14.71
C TYR A 195 -8.65 -1.14 -14.22
N VAL A 196 -7.70 -0.89 -15.12
CA VAL A 196 -6.26 -1.00 -14.83
C VAL A 196 -5.86 0.12 -13.89
N LEU A 197 -5.08 -0.21 -12.88
CA LEU A 197 -4.54 0.78 -11.95
C LEU A 197 -3.50 1.64 -12.66
N VAL A 198 -3.63 2.96 -12.49
CA VAL A 198 -2.63 3.94 -12.91
C VAL A 198 -2.30 4.86 -11.74
N PRO A 199 -1.08 5.40 -11.66
CA PRO A 199 -0.71 6.33 -10.59
C PRO A 199 -1.65 7.53 -10.53
N GLY A 200 -1.92 8.00 -9.30
CA GLY A 200 -2.78 9.16 -9.06
C GLY A 200 -4.26 8.86 -8.87
N ILE A 201 -4.72 7.63 -9.09
CA ILE A 201 -6.11 7.26 -8.82
C ILE A 201 -6.38 7.38 -7.32
N SER A 202 -7.44 8.11 -6.96
CA SER A 202 -7.93 8.20 -5.58
C SER A 202 -8.71 6.96 -5.19
N VAL A 203 -8.38 6.41 -4.02
CA VAL A 203 -8.96 5.18 -3.48
C VAL A 203 -9.31 5.34 -2.00
N GLU A 204 -10.19 4.48 -1.53
CA GLU A 204 -10.50 4.32 -0.11
C GLU A 204 -10.01 2.95 0.36
N VAL A 205 -9.22 2.96 1.43
CA VAL A 205 -8.66 1.77 2.05
C VAL A 205 -9.49 1.42 3.27
N TYR A 206 -10.06 0.23 3.30
CA TYR A 206 -10.79 -0.33 4.44
C TYR A 206 -9.92 -1.39 5.10
N ILE A 207 -9.34 -1.05 6.25
CA ILE A 207 -8.38 -1.89 6.97
C ILE A 207 -9.13 -2.77 7.96
N LEU A 208 -8.98 -4.09 7.84
CA LEU A 208 -9.57 -5.05 8.76
C LEU A 208 -8.59 -5.29 9.92
N THR A 209 -9.01 -4.93 11.14
CA THR A 209 -8.15 -5.04 12.32
C THR A 209 -8.57 -6.13 13.30
N GLY A 210 -9.76 -6.67 13.13
CA GLY A 210 -10.28 -7.75 13.97
C GLY A 210 -11.78 -7.89 13.86
N ASN A 211 -12.30 -8.83 14.64
CA ASN A 211 -13.73 -9.12 14.69
C ASN A 211 -14.24 -8.91 16.12
N ARG A 212 -15.40 -8.32 16.24
CA ARG A 212 -16.14 -8.26 17.52
C ARG A 212 -17.46 -8.98 17.38
N THR A 213 -17.92 -9.61 18.49
CA THR A 213 -19.26 -10.19 18.52
C THR A 213 -20.32 -9.09 18.59
N VAL A 214 -21.47 -9.32 17.99
CA VAL A 214 -22.61 -8.39 18.04
C VAL A 214 -22.97 -8.06 19.49
N LEU A 215 -22.91 -9.04 20.37
CA LEU A 215 -23.15 -8.86 21.81
C LEU A 215 -22.17 -7.86 22.42
N SER A 216 -20.87 -7.95 22.11
CA SER A 216 -19.86 -7.01 22.64
C SER A 216 -20.10 -5.59 22.17
N TYR A 217 -20.63 -5.41 20.95
CA TYR A 217 -20.96 -4.09 20.40
C TYR A 217 -22.10 -3.42 21.17
N ILE A 218 -23.12 -4.20 21.57
CA ILE A 218 -24.28 -3.70 22.34
C ILE A 218 -23.88 -3.42 23.79
N THR A 219 -23.01 -4.25 24.39
CA THR A 219 -22.66 -4.13 25.82
C THR A 219 -21.53 -3.13 26.11
N SER A 220 -20.68 -2.82 25.14
CA SER A 220 -19.53 -1.91 25.30
C SER A 220 -19.92 -0.52 25.85
N PRO A 221 -21.00 0.17 25.41
CA PRO A 221 -21.39 1.46 25.94
C PRO A 221 -21.72 1.42 27.45
N PHE A 222 -22.36 0.34 27.90
CA PHE A 222 -22.75 0.17 29.29
C PHE A 222 -21.54 -0.06 30.21
N HIS A 223 -20.58 -0.86 29.75
CA HIS A 223 -19.34 -1.09 30.51
C HIS A 223 -18.50 0.19 30.64
N ASN A 224 -18.41 0.98 29.57
CA ASN A 224 -17.65 2.23 29.57
C ASN A 224 -18.30 3.27 30.50
N SER A 225 -19.62 3.41 30.49
CA SER A 225 -20.35 4.32 31.36
C SER A 225 -20.25 3.94 32.84
N LEU A 226 -20.29 2.65 33.18
CA LEU A 226 -20.10 2.15 34.53
C LEU A 226 -18.66 2.37 35.01
N GLY A 227 -17.67 2.12 34.13
CA GLY A 227 -16.25 2.35 34.44
C GLY A 227 -15.93 3.83 34.71
N GLN A 228 -16.53 4.76 33.98
CA GLN A 228 -16.38 6.19 34.20
C GLN A 228 -17.07 6.65 35.49
N ALA A 229 -18.29 6.18 35.76
CA ALA A 229 -19.03 6.53 36.98
C ALA A 229 -18.34 6.05 38.27
N LEU A 230 -17.53 4.98 38.20
CA LEU A 230 -16.77 4.46 39.34
C LEU A 230 -15.36 5.08 39.49
N GLN A 231 -14.91 5.90 38.53
CA GLN A 231 -13.61 6.59 38.52
C GLN A 231 -13.71 8.09 38.89
N GLU A 232 -14.91 8.63 39.12
CA GLU A 232 -15.05 9.99 39.65
C GLU A 232 -14.59 10.02 41.11
N ARG A 233 -13.34 10.44 41.23
CA ARG A 233 -12.77 10.93 42.51
C ARG A 233 -11.90 12.15 42.23
#